data_3bc0730052ac8eae7401878907a38d56
#
_entry.id   3bc0730052ac8eae7401878907a38d56
#
_cell.length_a   1.000
_cell.length_b   1.000
_cell.length_c   1.000
_cell.angle_alpha   90.00
_cell.angle_beta   90.00
_cell.angle_gamma   90.00
#
_symmetry.space_group_name_H-M   'P 1'
#
loop_
_entity.id
_entity.type
_entity.pdbx_description
1 polymer ?
#
loop_
_entity_poly.entity_id
_entity_poly.type
_entity_poly.pdbx_seq_one_letter_code
_entity_poly.pdbx_strand_id
1 'polypeptide(L)'
;LLQFLTSSRPRLVSSLIHKFGSKAEDFDQFLKELQDNPVQTQGEIFVFIDECHRTQGGKLNQVMKAVLQNAVFIGFTGTPLLKQDKKTTLEVFGRYIHTYKFNEAVADGVVKDLMYEGRAIEQKLTSQTNIDKWFEAKTGGLNDFQKNELKKKWGTMQNVLSSKSRLEKIVADILLDFSTKARLKSQRGNAILVASSIYEACKYFNLFIQTELKNKCAVVTSYNPYAGDVSLEDTGADSETDKEYIYNTYTQLLKDVSPKGNKSRTETYEDDSKAQFRKEPARMKLLIVVSKLLTGFDAPPCSYIYIDKKMQDHTLFQAICRVNRLDTDDKDYGYIVDYMELFGNVTDAINVYTSELDSEGFTREEVEVQLKDRLKIAKDRLMTAMETVESICENVSPPKAQLDYIHYFCGNTENPDDLKANEFKRMALYKSIVEYIRAYANIKADFAETGFSDKQINQFH
;
A
#
# COMPACT_ATOMS: atom_id res chain seq x y z
N LEU A 1 22.66 -18.36 -22.30
CA LEU A 1 21.25 -18.53 -22.56
C LEU A 1 21.02 -19.30 -23.86
N LEU A 2 21.60 -18.88 -24.98
CA LEU A 2 21.46 -19.55 -26.30
C LEU A 2 21.80 -21.05 -26.24
N GLN A 3 22.86 -21.43 -25.55
CA GLN A 3 23.25 -22.83 -25.38
C GLN A 3 22.17 -23.67 -24.70
N PHE A 4 21.39 -23.10 -23.76
CA PHE A 4 20.25 -23.82 -23.15
C PHE A 4 19.04 -23.92 -24.10
N LEU A 5 18.85 -22.94 -24.97
CA LEU A 5 17.73 -22.92 -25.91
C LEU A 5 17.94 -23.87 -27.12
N THR A 6 19.21 -24.19 -27.42
CA THR A 6 19.59 -25.12 -28.50
C THR A 6 19.78 -26.55 -28.04
N SER A 7 19.64 -26.82 -26.72
CA SER A 7 19.78 -28.17 -26.13
C SER A 7 18.42 -28.69 -25.66
N SER A 8 18.27 -30.02 -25.63
CA SER A 8 17.06 -30.68 -25.13
C SER A 8 16.88 -30.61 -23.60
N ARG A 9 17.85 -30.10 -22.88
CA ARG A 9 17.86 -29.92 -21.42
C ARG A 9 18.55 -28.62 -21.05
N PRO A 10 18.09 -27.88 -20.02
CA PRO A 10 16.92 -28.16 -19.15
C PRO A 10 15.58 -27.88 -19.85
N ARG A 11 14.48 -28.50 -19.40
CA ARG A 11 13.12 -28.28 -19.94
C ARG A 11 12.49 -26.97 -19.50
N LEU A 12 12.97 -26.37 -18.39
CA LEU A 12 12.52 -25.10 -17.84
C LEU A 12 13.72 -24.18 -17.66
N VAL A 13 13.66 -22.99 -18.25
CA VAL A 13 14.70 -21.97 -18.15
C VAL A 13 14.05 -20.67 -17.64
N SER A 14 14.54 -20.12 -16.53
CA SER A 14 14.17 -18.79 -16.06
C SER A 14 15.30 -17.80 -16.39
N SER A 15 14.96 -16.69 -16.98
CA SER A 15 15.93 -15.68 -17.41
C SER A 15 15.37 -14.27 -17.34
N LEU A 16 16.25 -13.29 -17.21
CA LEU A 16 15.91 -11.89 -17.34
C LEU A 16 16.08 -11.44 -18.80
N ILE A 17 15.19 -10.56 -19.26
CA ILE A 17 15.19 -10.12 -20.67
C ILE A 17 16.52 -9.53 -21.14
N HIS A 18 17.26 -8.82 -20.27
CA HIS A 18 18.56 -8.24 -20.64
C HIS A 18 19.67 -9.29 -20.88
N LYS A 19 19.43 -10.56 -20.55
CA LYS A 19 20.34 -11.65 -20.95
C LYS A 19 20.31 -11.98 -22.42
N PHE A 20 19.32 -11.48 -23.16
CA PHE A 20 19.25 -11.62 -24.62
C PHE A 20 20.16 -10.63 -25.35
N GLY A 21 20.59 -9.51 -24.73
CA GLY A 21 21.35 -8.48 -25.41
C GLY A 21 22.57 -7.92 -24.67
N SER A 22 23.00 -8.54 -23.58
CA SER A 22 24.01 -7.97 -22.67
C SER A 22 25.45 -7.85 -23.25
N LYS A 23 25.71 -8.29 -24.47
CA LYS A 23 27.04 -8.25 -25.11
C LYS A 23 27.05 -7.59 -26.52
N ALA A 24 25.92 -7.09 -26.99
CA ALA A 24 25.87 -6.49 -28.31
C ALA A 24 26.17 -4.98 -28.21
N GLU A 25 27.33 -4.57 -28.71
CA GLU A 25 27.70 -3.16 -28.86
C GLU A 25 26.85 -2.47 -29.97
N ASP A 26 26.42 -3.25 -30.99
CA ASP A 26 25.49 -2.82 -32.03
C ASP A 26 24.28 -3.75 -32.11
N PHE A 27 23.15 -3.29 -31.56
CA PHE A 27 21.90 -4.04 -31.55
C PHE A 27 21.30 -4.27 -32.92
N ASP A 28 21.44 -3.32 -33.83
CA ASP A 28 20.81 -3.37 -35.15
C ASP A 28 21.58 -4.35 -36.07
N GLN A 29 22.90 -4.42 -35.92
CA GLN A 29 23.72 -5.44 -36.56
C GLN A 29 23.42 -6.84 -36.01
N PHE A 30 23.32 -6.97 -34.68
CA PHE A 30 23.00 -8.24 -34.04
C PHE A 30 21.63 -8.78 -34.43
N LEU A 31 20.62 -7.91 -34.54
CA LEU A 31 19.29 -8.28 -35.02
C LEU A 31 19.33 -8.78 -36.45
N LYS A 32 20.13 -8.14 -37.32
CA LYS A 32 20.29 -8.52 -38.71
C LYS A 32 20.98 -9.88 -38.86
N GLU A 33 22.03 -10.12 -38.09
CA GLU A 33 22.70 -11.43 -38.00
C GLU A 33 21.77 -12.55 -37.54
N LEU A 34 20.87 -12.28 -36.60
CA LEU A 34 19.85 -13.24 -36.13
C LEU A 34 18.77 -13.50 -37.19
N GLN A 35 18.43 -12.52 -37.98
CA GLN A 35 17.48 -12.68 -39.11
C GLN A 35 18.08 -13.48 -40.25
N ASP A 36 19.37 -13.23 -40.58
CA ASP A 36 20.09 -13.94 -41.64
C ASP A 36 20.46 -15.37 -41.19
N ASN A 37 20.73 -15.59 -39.91
CA ASN A 37 21.08 -16.89 -39.33
C ASN A 37 20.23 -17.18 -38.09
N PRO A 38 18.98 -17.63 -38.27
CA PRO A 38 18.07 -17.87 -37.15
C PRO A 38 18.55 -19.00 -36.27
N VAL A 39 18.43 -18.78 -34.96
CA VAL A 39 18.75 -19.80 -33.94
C VAL A 39 17.77 -20.96 -34.06
N GLN A 40 18.27 -22.13 -34.36
CA GLN A 40 17.44 -23.34 -34.40
C GLN A 40 17.21 -23.83 -32.95
N THR A 41 16.01 -23.59 -32.44
CA THR A 41 15.58 -24.11 -31.15
C THR A 41 15.05 -25.53 -31.29
N GLN A 42 15.29 -26.38 -30.29
CA GLN A 42 14.78 -27.75 -30.29
C GLN A 42 13.39 -27.82 -29.63
N GLY A 43 12.40 -28.32 -30.38
CA GLY A 43 11.04 -28.53 -29.91
C GLY A 43 10.17 -27.27 -29.85
N GLU A 44 8.97 -27.44 -29.30
CA GLU A 44 8.04 -26.33 -29.05
C GLU A 44 8.46 -25.56 -27.80
N ILE A 45 8.60 -24.25 -27.91
CA ILE A 45 8.96 -23.35 -26.81
C ILE A 45 7.78 -22.49 -26.44
N PHE A 46 7.40 -22.52 -25.16
CA PHE A 46 6.44 -21.60 -24.56
C PHE A 46 7.20 -20.58 -23.70
N VAL A 47 7.00 -19.30 -23.97
CA VAL A 47 7.64 -18.20 -23.26
C VAL A 47 6.61 -17.47 -22.41
N PHE A 48 6.72 -17.63 -21.10
CA PHE A 48 5.89 -16.93 -20.12
C PHE A 48 6.59 -15.65 -19.70
N ILE A 49 5.97 -14.50 -19.96
CA ILE A 49 6.54 -13.18 -19.69
C ILE A 49 5.73 -12.52 -18.57
N ASP A 50 6.32 -12.43 -17.39
CA ASP A 50 5.76 -11.69 -16.28
C ASP A 50 5.98 -10.18 -16.46
N GLU A 51 5.04 -9.36 -15.96
CA GLU A 51 5.02 -7.90 -16.11
C GLU A 51 5.28 -7.48 -17.58
N CYS A 52 4.61 -8.15 -18.50
CA CYS A 52 4.88 -8.07 -19.94
C CYS A 52 4.75 -6.64 -20.51
N HIS A 53 3.97 -5.76 -19.84
CA HIS A 53 3.86 -4.34 -20.20
C HIS A 53 5.20 -3.58 -20.16
N ARG A 54 6.18 -4.02 -19.38
CA ARG A 54 7.50 -3.38 -19.28
C ARG A 54 8.40 -3.69 -20.45
N THR A 55 8.12 -4.77 -21.17
CA THR A 55 9.00 -5.32 -22.22
C THR A 55 8.54 -4.99 -23.63
N GLN A 56 7.41 -4.30 -23.81
CA GLN A 56 6.69 -4.20 -25.08
C GLN A 56 7.37 -3.38 -26.18
N GLY A 57 8.24 -2.44 -25.89
CA GLY A 57 8.77 -1.50 -26.90
C GLY A 57 10.28 -1.46 -27.04
N GLY A 58 11.03 -2.32 -26.37
CA GLY A 58 12.48 -2.23 -26.33
C GLY A 58 13.21 -3.08 -27.39
N LYS A 59 14.42 -2.65 -27.78
CA LYS A 59 15.33 -3.44 -28.63
C LYS A 59 15.53 -4.86 -28.10
N LEU A 60 15.55 -5.07 -26.77
CA LEU A 60 15.67 -6.38 -26.14
C LEU A 60 14.50 -7.33 -26.41
N ASN A 61 13.28 -6.79 -26.54
CA ASN A 61 12.12 -7.60 -26.95
C ASN A 61 12.25 -8.06 -28.41
N GLN A 62 12.73 -7.18 -29.29
CA GLN A 62 12.97 -7.51 -30.70
C GLN A 62 14.02 -8.62 -30.80
N VAL A 63 15.12 -8.53 -30.05
CA VAL A 63 16.14 -9.59 -30.00
C VAL A 63 15.57 -10.89 -29.47
N MET A 64 14.83 -10.85 -28.37
CA MET A 64 14.19 -12.04 -27.80
C MET A 64 13.28 -12.73 -28.82
N LYS A 65 12.45 -11.97 -29.54
CA LYS A 65 11.58 -12.51 -30.59
C LYS A 65 12.35 -13.03 -31.80
N ALA A 66 13.45 -12.37 -32.18
CA ALA A 66 14.32 -12.82 -33.26
C ALA A 66 15.06 -14.12 -32.91
N VAL A 67 15.45 -14.31 -31.66
CA VAL A 67 16.05 -15.57 -31.17
C VAL A 67 15.03 -16.70 -31.09
N LEU A 68 13.79 -16.39 -30.72
CA LEU A 68 12.73 -17.34 -30.42
C LEU A 68 11.58 -17.24 -31.44
N GLN A 69 11.89 -17.30 -32.73
CA GLN A 69 10.96 -17.05 -33.83
C GLN A 69 9.72 -17.98 -33.83
N ASN A 70 9.89 -19.22 -33.41
CA ASN A 70 8.82 -20.25 -33.40
C ASN A 70 8.21 -20.45 -32.01
N ALA A 71 8.50 -19.57 -31.05
CA ALA A 71 7.96 -19.72 -29.71
C ALA A 71 6.56 -19.12 -29.57
N VAL A 72 5.76 -19.71 -28.70
CA VAL A 72 4.47 -19.16 -28.27
C VAL A 72 4.71 -18.24 -27.08
N PHE A 73 4.37 -16.96 -27.22
CA PHE A 73 4.55 -15.96 -26.18
C PHE A 73 3.24 -15.76 -25.40
N ILE A 74 3.30 -15.92 -24.09
CA ILE A 74 2.17 -15.74 -23.19
C ILE A 74 2.56 -14.66 -22.18
N GLY A 75 1.89 -13.52 -22.25
CA GLY A 75 2.15 -12.37 -21.37
C GLY A 75 1.24 -12.39 -20.15
N PHE A 76 1.81 -12.12 -18.97
CA PHE A 76 1.08 -11.89 -17.73
C PHE A 76 1.32 -10.44 -17.28
N THR A 77 0.26 -9.76 -16.91
CA THR A 77 0.37 -8.41 -16.35
C THR A 77 -0.87 -8.07 -15.52
N GLY A 78 -0.65 -7.46 -14.35
CA GLY A 78 -1.73 -6.85 -13.58
C GLY A 78 -2.14 -5.48 -14.11
N THR A 79 -1.40 -4.92 -15.10
CA THR A 79 -1.56 -3.55 -15.57
C THR A 79 -1.21 -3.45 -17.07
N PRO A 80 -2.13 -3.85 -17.97
CA PRO A 80 -1.91 -3.77 -19.41
C PRO A 80 -1.70 -2.32 -19.87
N LEU A 81 -0.88 -2.10 -20.90
CA LEU A 81 -0.68 -0.77 -21.52
C LEU A 81 -1.81 -0.50 -22.50
N LEU A 82 -2.50 0.63 -22.29
CA LEU A 82 -3.67 1.05 -23.07
C LEU A 82 -3.43 2.37 -23.80
N LYS A 83 -2.22 2.98 -23.70
CA LYS A 83 -1.91 4.28 -24.29
C LYS A 83 -1.64 4.20 -25.77
N GLN A 84 -2.20 5.17 -26.53
CA GLN A 84 -2.06 5.29 -27.99
C GLN A 84 -0.60 5.50 -28.46
N ASP A 85 0.29 6.03 -27.62
CA ASP A 85 1.68 6.35 -27.96
C ASP A 85 2.63 5.14 -27.91
N LYS A 86 2.17 3.99 -27.42
CA LYS A 86 2.94 2.74 -27.36
C LYS A 86 2.10 1.61 -27.90
N LYS A 87 2.76 0.63 -28.54
CA LYS A 87 2.06 -0.61 -28.91
C LYS A 87 1.32 -1.15 -27.72
N THR A 88 0.03 -1.38 -27.89
CA THR A 88 -0.82 -1.93 -26.83
C THR A 88 -0.42 -3.36 -26.53
N THR A 89 -0.80 -3.86 -25.36
CA THR A 89 -0.57 -5.27 -25.00
C THR A 89 -1.19 -6.21 -26.04
N LEU A 90 -2.36 -5.84 -26.56
CA LEU A 90 -3.07 -6.59 -27.62
C LEU A 90 -2.30 -6.69 -28.92
N GLU A 91 -1.60 -5.63 -29.35
CA GLU A 91 -0.79 -5.64 -30.56
C GLU A 91 0.45 -6.53 -30.44
N VAL A 92 0.96 -6.70 -29.23
CA VAL A 92 2.20 -7.45 -29.00
C VAL A 92 1.95 -8.92 -28.70
N PHE A 93 0.91 -9.25 -27.95
CA PHE A 93 0.60 -10.59 -27.46
C PHE A 93 -0.70 -11.20 -28.05
N GLY A 94 -1.49 -10.40 -28.77
CA GLY A 94 -2.77 -10.83 -29.28
C GLY A 94 -3.90 -10.70 -28.24
N ARG A 95 -4.97 -11.49 -28.41
CA ARG A 95 -6.16 -11.42 -27.55
C ARG A 95 -5.89 -11.90 -26.13
N TYR A 96 -6.64 -11.36 -25.18
CA TYR A 96 -6.64 -11.87 -23.81
C TYR A 96 -7.13 -13.32 -23.77
N ILE A 97 -6.37 -14.18 -23.10
CA ILE A 97 -6.77 -15.56 -22.82
C ILE A 97 -7.73 -15.58 -21.64
N HIS A 98 -7.42 -14.77 -20.60
CA HIS A 98 -8.20 -14.64 -19.38
C HIS A 98 -7.95 -13.29 -18.74
N THR A 99 -8.98 -12.74 -18.10
CA THR A 99 -8.92 -11.53 -17.28
C THR A 99 -9.47 -11.83 -15.89
N TYR A 100 -8.85 -11.25 -14.87
CA TYR A 100 -9.32 -11.30 -13.49
C TYR A 100 -9.21 -9.92 -12.89
N LYS A 101 -10.33 -9.25 -12.79
CA LYS A 101 -10.40 -7.82 -12.46
C LYS A 101 -10.32 -7.57 -10.96
N PHE A 102 -10.00 -6.32 -10.58
CA PHE A 102 -9.89 -5.93 -9.17
C PHE A 102 -11.19 -6.15 -8.40
N ASN A 103 -12.33 -5.76 -8.96
CA ASN A 103 -13.64 -5.94 -8.35
C ASN A 103 -14.01 -7.43 -8.17
N GLU A 104 -13.66 -8.29 -9.11
CA GLU A 104 -13.82 -9.75 -8.98
C GLU A 104 -12.97 -10.29 -7.84
N ALA A 105 -11.70 -9.87 -7.77
CA ALA A 105 -10.78 -10.28 -6.71
C ALA A 105 -11.24 -9.81 -5.31
N VAL A 106 -11.88 -8.65 -5.21
CA VAL A 106 -12.51 -8.16 -3.97
C VAL A 106 -13.75 -9.01 -3.63
N ALA A 107 -14.61 -9.29 -4.60
CA ALA A 107 -15.81 -10.09 -4.41
C ALA A 107 -15.48 -11.53 -3.98
N ASP A 108 -14.44 -12.12 -4.57
CA ASP A 108 -13.92 -13.46 -4.22
C ASP A 108 -13.14 -13.48 -2.89
N GLY A 109 -12.91 -12.31 -2.28
CA GLY A 109 -12.15 -12.19 -1.03
C GLY A 109 -10.66 -12.52 -1.17
N VAL A 110 -10.10 -12.42 -2.37
CA VAL A 110 -8.67 -12.66 -2.65
C VAL A 110 -7.82 -11.44 -2.31
N VAL A 111 -8.40 -10.26 -2.38
CA VAL A 111 -7.81 -9.00 -1.94
C VAL A 111 -8.81 -8.20 -1.12
N LYS A 112 -8.31 -7.23 -0.35
CA LYS A 112 -9.18 -6.28 0.37
C LYS A 112 -9.53 -5.12 -0.55
N ASP A 113 -10.70 -4.53 -0.31
CA ASP A 113 -11.12 -3.30 -0.97
C ASP A 113 -10.26 -2.11 -0.53
N LEU A 114 -10.30 -1.02 -1.29
CA LEU A 114 -9.48 0.16 -1.07
C LEU A 114 -10.30 1.33 -0.55
N MET A 115 -9.76 2.03 0.43
CA MET A 115 -10.29 3.28 0.98
C MET A 115 -9.38 4.43 0.65
N TYR A 116 -9.93 5.48 0.07
CA TYR A 116 -9.20 6.69 -0.27
C TYR A 116 -9.48 7.82 0.74
N GLU A 117 -8.43 8.54 1.11
CA GLU A 117 -8.48 9.73 1.94
C GLU A 117 -7.55 10.79 1.37
N GLY A 118 -8.11 11.84 0.76
CA GLY A 118 -7.36 13.02 0.35
C GLY A 118 -7.11 13.94 1.55
N ARG A 119 -5.85 14.34 1.77
CA ARG A 119 -5.49 15.26 2.86
C ARG A 119 -4.74 16.46 2.30
N ALA A 120 -5.41 17.61 2.27
CA ALA A 120 -4.76 18.87 1.96
C ALA A 120 -3.89 19.30 3.16
N ILE A 121 -2.59 19.37 2.96
CA ILE A 121 -1.69 19.99 3.95
C ILE A 121 -1.70 21.49 3.74
N GLU A 122 -2.59 22.18 4.44
CA GLU A 122 -2.63 23.63 4.38
C GLU A 122 -1.30 24.24 4.86
N GLN A 123 -0.64 24.98 3.97
CA GLN A 123 0.57 25.73 4.32
C GLN A 123 0.30 26.82 5.37
N LYS A 124 -0.98 27.09 5.66
CA LYS A 124 -1.44 28.16 6.57
C LYS A 124 -1.66 27.74 8.02
N LEU A 125 -1.39 26.50 8.41
CA LEU A 125 -1.43 26.07 9.82
C LEU A 125 -0.25 26.67 10.62
N THR A 126 -0.08 28.00 10.56
CA THR A 126 1.01 28.69 11.26
C THR A 126 0.56 29.32 12.57
N SER A 127 -0.75 29.40 12.85
CA SER A 127 -1.26 29.93 14.11
C SER A 127 -1.64 28.82 15.08
N GLN A 128 -1.34 29.03 16.35
CA GLN A 128 -1.71 28.12 17.46
C GLN A 128 -3.20 27.74 17.40
N THR A 129 -4.06 28.73 17.17
CA THR A 129 -5.52 28.55 17.13
C THR A 129 -5.96 27.58 16.00
N ASN A 130 -5.31 27.61 14.85
CA ASN A 130 -5.65 26.70 13.75
C ASN A 130 -5.14 25.27 14.02
N ILE A 131 -4.00 25.13 14.68
CA ILE A 131 -3.45 23.85 15.11
C ILE A 131 -4.36 23.22 16.16
N ASP A 132 -4.81 23.99 17.15
CA ASP A 132 -5.71 23.51 18.18
C ASP A 132 -7.06 23.09 17.61
N LYS A 133 -7.65 23.86 16.67
CA LYS A 133 -8.86 23.49 15.94
C LYS A 133 -8.68 22.18 15.14
N TRP A 134 -7.57 22.04 14.43
CA TRP A 134 -7.25 20.83 13.70
C TRP A 134 -7.11 19.63 14.65
N PHE A 135 -6.42 19.80 15.78
CA PHE A 135 -6.28 18.74 16.78
C PHE A 135 -7.65 18.33 17.37
N GLU A 136 -8.49 19.27 17.75
CA GLU A 136 -9.83 18.99 18.27
C GLU A 136 -10.69 18.30 17.21
N ALA A 137 -10.64 18.73 15.92
CA ALA A 137 -11.33 18.05 14.84
C ALA A 137 -10.86 16.59 14.68
N LYS A 138 -9.56 16.34 14.70
CA LYS A 138 -8.98 14.98 14.57
C LYS A 138 -9.17 14.09 15.81
N THR A 139 -9.41 14.67 16.98
CA THR A 139 -9.57 13.95 18.25
C THR A 139 -10.98 14.04 18.82
N GLY A 140 -11.94 14.57 18.08
CA GLY A 140 -13.32 14.82 18.51
C GLY A 140 -14.06 13.62 19.08
N GLY A 141 -13.70 12.39 18.66
CA GLY A 141 -14.29 11.15 19.18
C GLY A 141 -13.54 10.49 20.35
N LEU A 142 -12.50 11.15 20.89
CA LEU A 142 -11.72 10.62 22.01
C LEU A 142 -12.25 11.16 23.34
N ASN A 143 -12.25 10.32 24.39
CA ASN A 143 -12.54 10.79 25.76
C ASN A 143 -11.38 11.65 26.32
N ASP A 144 -11.65 12.39 27.40
CA ASP A 144 -10.69 13.33 27.99
C ASP A 144 -9.37 12.67 28.44
N PHE A 145 -9.42 11.43 28.91
CA PHE A 145 -8.22 10.69 29.25
C PHE A 145 -7.36 10.42 28.02
N GLN A 146 -7.97 9.94 26.93
CA GLN A 146 -7.28 9.67 25.68
C GLN A 146 -6.75 10.96 25.03
N LYS A 147 -7.51 12.06 25.08
CA LYS A 147 -7.07 13.38 24.64
C LYS A 147 -5.87 13.87 25.45
N ASN A 148 -5.89 13.70 26.78
CA ASN A 148 -4.79 14.09 27.65
C ASN A 148 -3.53 13.25 27.44
N GLU A 149 -3.66 11.96 27.18
CA GLU A 149 -2.54 11.10 26.78
C GLU A 149 -1.92 11.56 25.47
N LEU A 150 -2.75 11.88 24.48
CA LEU A 150 -2.31 12.46 23.20
C LEU A 150 -1.70 13.87 23.40
N LYS A 151 -2.28 14.71 24.27
CA LYS A 151 -1.73 16.04 24.58
C LYS A 151 -0.36 15.98 25.24
N LYS A 152 -0.06 14.97 26.05
CA LYS A 152 1.30 14.78 26.59
C LYS A 152 2.34 14.49 25.50
N LYS A 153 1.95 13.73 24.44
CA LYS A 153 2.76 13.48 23.25
C LYS A 153 2.73 14.65 22.28
N TRP A 154 1.71 15.51 22.39
CA TRP A 154 1.38 16.61 21.48
C TRP A 154 2.37 17.77 21.52
N GLY A 155 3.05 18.00 22.64
CA GLY A 155 3.99 19.11 22.74
C GLY A 155 5.08 19.11 21.67
N THR A 156 5.62 17.93 21.35
CA THR A 156 6.56 17.74 20.26
C THR A 156 5.89 17.90 18.90
N MET A 157 4.69 17.33 18.75
CA MET A 157 3.91 17.35 17.52
C MET A 157 3.41 18.77 17.18
N GLN A 158 3.02 19.55 18.20
CA GLN A 158 2.60 20.94 18.06
C GLN A 158 3.72 21.84 17.49
N ASN A 159 4.96 21.64 17.92
CA ASN A 159 6.11 22.33 17.36
C ASN A 159 6.32 21.98 15.89
N VAL A 160 6.09 20.73 15.51
CA VAL A 160 6.19 20.26 14.12
C VAL A 160 5.05 20.80 13.25
N LEU A 161 3.81 20.81 13.75
CA LEU A 161 2.66 21.36 13.00
C LEU A 161 2.72 22.89 12.85
N SER A 162 3.29 23.59 13.80
CA SER A 162 3.53 25.03 13.70
C SER A 162 4.66 25.39 12.73
N SER A 163 5.44 24.41 12.30
CA SER A 163 6.51 24.62 11.33
C SER A 163 5.95 25.03 9.96
N LYS A 164 6.76 25.76 9.21
CA LYS A 164 6.42 26.14 7.84
C LYS A 164 6.69 25.03 6.83
N SER A 165 7.37 23.98 7.22
CA SER A 165 7.78 22.89 6.35
C SER A 165 6.61 21.92 6.09
N ARG A 166 6.32 21.66 4.82
CA ARG A 166 5.30 20.70 4.41
C ARG A 166 5.62 19.28 4.87
N LEU A 167 6.89 18.89 4.82
CA LEU A 167 7.33 17.53 5.23
C LEU A 167 7.08 17.29 6.72
N GLU A 168 7.37 18.29 7.56
CA GLU A 168 7.15 18.18 9.00
C GLU A 168 5.66 18.04 9.33
N LYS A 169 4.78 18.72 8.60
CA LYS A 169 3.33 18.59 8.76
C LYS A 169 2.84 17.20 8.38
N ILE A 170 3.34 16.64 7.28
CA ILE A 170 3.04 15.27 6.87
C ILE A 170 3.54 14.26 7.91
N VAL A 171 4.74 14.45 8.45
CA VAL A 171 5.26 13.59 9.54
C VAL A 171 4.34 13.62 10.75
N ALA A 172 3.88 14.81 11.17
CA ALA A 172 2.97 14.94 12.31
C ALA A 172 1.61 14.27 12.04
N ASP A 173 1.06 14.41 10.84
CA ASP A 173 -0.19 13.77 10.43
C ASP A 173 -0.08 12.23 10.44
N ILE A 174 1.02 11.69 9.91
CA ILE A 174 1.30 10.24 9.96
C ILE A 174 1.45 9.74 11.39
N LEU A 175 2.16 10.47 12.27
CA LEU A 175 2.30 10.10 13.68
C LEU A 175 0.95 10.08 14.39
N LEU A 176 0.08 11.02 14.08
CA LEU A 176 -1.28 11.03 14.61
C LEU A 176 -2.05 9.77 14.17
N ASP A 177 -1.94 9.36 12.92
CA ASP A 177 -2.54 8.12 12.44
C ASP A 177 -2.01 6.89 13.20
N PHE A 178 -0.72 6.79 13.45
CA PHE A 178 -0.16 5.70 14.26
C PHE A 178 -0.68 5.70 15.69
N SER A 179 -1.15 6.84 16.20
CA SER A 179 -1.72 6.98 17.54
C SER A 179 -3.23 6.75 17.59
N THR A 180 -3.95 6.99 16.50
CA THR A 180 -5.42 7.00 16.43
C THR A 180 -6.03 5.86 15.65
N LYS A 181 -5.46 5.51 14.48
CA LYS A 181 -6.03 4.48 13.61
C LYS A 181 -5.83 3.09 14.22
N ALA A 182 -6.93 2.34 14.40
CA ALA A 182 -6.96 1.11 15.18
C ALA A 182 -5.86 0.11 14.80
N ARG A 183 -5.68 -0.16 13.49
CA ARG A 183 -4.73 -1.16 13.03
C ARG A 183 -3.26 -0.72 13.18
N LEU A 184 -2.95 0.55 12.97
CA LEU A 184 -1.61 1.10 13.19
C LEU A 184 -1.28 1.16 14.69
N LYS A 185 -2.27 1.56 15.51
CA LYS A 185 -2.15 1.63 16.98
C LYS A 185 -1.97 0.24 17.60
N SER A 186 -2.67 -0.78 17.11
CA SER A 186 -2.60 -2.15 17.60
C SER A 186 -1.28 -2.87 17.30
N GLN A 187 -0.37 -2.24 16.54
CA GLN A 187 0.91 -2.79 16.12
C GLN A 187 0.83 -4.02 15.17
N ARG A 188 -0.37 -4.34 14.67
CA ARG A 188 -0.58 -5.41 13.68
C ARG A 188 -0.48 -4.92 12.25
N GLY A 189 -0.67 -3.61 12.02
CA GLY A 189 -0.51 -2.97 10.73
C GLY A 189 0.69 -2.05 10.68
N ASN A 190 1.20 -1.86 9.48
CA ASN A 190 2.26 -0.92 9.17
C ASN A 190 1.94 -0.14 7.89
N ALA A 191 2.83 0.75 7.49
CA ALA A 191 2.57 1.69 6.41
C ALA A 191 3.77 1.89 5.48
N ILE A 192 3.49 2.33 4.25
CA ILE A 192 4.49 2.81 3.28
C ILE A 192 4.26 4.31 3.06
N LEU A 193 5.34 5.11 3.07
CA LEU A 193 5.34 6.50 2.63
C LEU A 193 6.10 6.60 1.30
N VAL A 194 5.42 7.12 0.28
CA VAL A 194 6.01 7.34 -1.05
C VAL A 194 6.43 8.80 -1.15
N ALA A 195 7.73 9.04 -1.14
CA ALA A 195 8.33 10.36 -1.30
C ALA A 195 8.62 10.68 -2.77
N SER A 196 8.67 11.96 -3.13
CA SER A 196 8.88 12.39 -4.51
C SER A 196 10.32 12.18 -5.00
N SER A 197 11.31 12.28 -4.11
CA SER A 197 12.73 12.11 -4.41
C SER A 197 13.48 11.36 -3.30
N ILE A 198 14.71 10.92 -3.60
CA ILE A 198 15.59 10.27 -2.62
C ILE A 198 15.97 11.27 -1.51
N TYR A 199 16.17 12.53 -1.87
CA TYR A 199 16.45 13.61 -0.93
C TYR A 199 15.31 13.81 0.07
N GLU A 200 14.07 13.89 -0.42
CA GLU A 200 12.90 13.99 0.46
C GLU A 200 12.69 12.73 1.31
N ALA A 201 12.95 11.55 0.75
CA ALA A 201 12.90 10.31 1.53
C ALA A 201 13.90 10.32 2.69
N CYS A 202 15.12 10.83 2.47
CA CYS A 202 16.13 11.03 3.51
C CYS A 202 15.68 12.09 4.55
N LYS A 203 15.05 13.18 4.11
CA LYS A 203 14.48 14.19 5.03
C LYS A 203 13.38 13.59 5.90
N TYR A 204 12.44 12.88 5.31
CA TYR A 204 11.40 12.17 6.08
C TYR A 204 12.01 11.20 7.09
N PHE A 205 12.99 10.40 6.68
CA PHE A 205 13.69 9.49 7.59
C PHE A 205 14.31 10.22 8.77
N ASN A 206 15.05 11.30 8.51
CA ASN A 206 15.71 12.10 9.55
C ASN A 206 14.71 12.80 10.49
N LEU A 207 13.52 13.13 10.02
CA LEU A 207 12.43 13.63 10.86
C LEU A 207 11.84 12.49 11.73
N PHE A 208 11.52 11.34 11.14
CA PHE A 208 10.92 10.23 11.87
C PHE A 208 11.83 9.62 12.94
N ILE A 209 13.16 9.56 12.74
CA ILE A 209 14.08 9.06 13.77
C ILE A 209 14.17 9.96 15.01
N GLN A 210 13.66 11.19 14.94
CA GLN A 210 13.55 12.11 16.08
C GLN A 210 12.23 11.92 16.86
N THR A 211 11.38 10.99 16.44
CA THR A 211 10.05 10.72 17.00
C THR A 211 9.96 9.33 17.64
N GLU A 212 8.78 8.92 18.06
CA GLU A 212 8.50 7.58 18.57
C GLU A 212 8.68 6.46 17.52
N LEU A 213 8.85 6.81 16.23
CA LEU A 213 9.22 5.88 15.17
C LEU A 213 10.73 5.67 15.04
N LYS A 214 11.55 6.21 15.93
CA LYS A 214 12.98 5.89 16.01
C LYS A 214 13.17 4.36 16.10
N ASN A 215 14.03 3.82 15.25
CA ASN A 215 14.27 2.38 15.08
C ASN A 215 13.05 1.56 14.61
N LYS A 216 11.97 2.22 14.17
CA LYS A 216 10.75 1.58 13.65
C LYS A 216 10.39 2.06 12.25
N CYS A 217 11.25 2.84 11.62
CA CYS A 217 11.15 3.25 10.23
C CYS A 217 12.44 2.98 9.48
N ALA A 218 12.32 2.77 8.18
CA ALA A 218 13.45 2.56 7.29
C ALA A 218 13.24 3.28 5.96
N VAL A 219 14.34 3.72 5.34
CA VAL A 219 14.33 4.26 3.98
C VAL A 219 14.87 3.22 3.01
N VAL A 220 14.12 2.92 1.96
CA VAL A 220 14.47 1.92 0.94
C VAL A 220 14.33 2.54 -0.44
N THR A 221 15.45 2.86 -1.06
CA THR A 221 15.50 3.49 -2.39
C THR A 221 16.48 2.77 -3.31
N SER A 222 16.64 3.25 -4.54
CA SER A 222 17.63 2.71 -5.48
C SER A 222 19.05 3.24 -5.23
N TYR A 223 19.25 4.14 -4.27
CA TYR A 223 20.55 4.74 -3.99
C TYR A 223 21.47 3.74 -3.29
N ASN A 224 22.72 3.71 -3.75
CA ASN A 224 23.81 2.97 -3.13
C ASN A 224 24.97 3.95 -2.91
N PRO A 225 25.36 4.25 -1.67
CA PRO A 225 26.34 5.29 -1.40
C PRO A 225 27.72 4.93 -1.99
N TYR A 226 28.27 5.87 -2.75
CA TYR A 226 29.60 5.81 -3.32
C TYR A 226 30.39 7.07 -2.95
N ALA A 227 31.62 6.89 -2.49
CA ALA A 227 32.43 8.02 -2.01
C ALA A 227 32.67 9.12 -3.09
N GLY A 228 32.62 8.75 -4.36
CA GLY A 228 32.69 9.69 -5.48
C GLY A 228 31.47 10.55 -5.69
N ASP A 229 30.31 10.22 -5.07
CA ASP A 229 29.08 11.02 -5.21
C ASP A 229 29.22 12.44 -4.65
N VAL A 230 30.16 12.64 -3.72
CA VAL A 230 30.43 13.94 -3.06
C VAL A 230 31.45 14.78 -3.84
N SER A 231 32.20 14.16 -4.77
CA SER A 231 33.35 14.78 -5.43
C SER A 231 33.18 15.05 -6.92
N LEU A 232 32.08 14.62 -7.55
CA LEU A 232 31.85 14.77 -9.00
C LEU A 232 31.05 16.04 -9.29
N GLU A 233 31.62 16.88 -10.17
CA GLU A 233 30.92 18.04 -10.75
C GLU A 233 29.60 17.62 -11.42
N ASP A 234 28.59 18.42 -11.22
CA ASP A 234 27.20 18.10 -11.45
C ASP A 234 26.75 18.17 -12.90
N THR A 235 25.91 17.21 -13.32
CA THR A 235 25.02 17.30 -14.48
C THR A 235 23.60 16.78 -14.19
N GLY A 236 23.19 16.66 -12.93
CA GLY A 236 21.89 16.09 -12.53
C GLY A 236 20.91 17.09 -11.89
N ALA A 237 19.66 16.64 -11.67
CA ALA A 237 18.55 17.46 -11.14
C ALA A 237 18.70 17.84 -9.66
N ASP A 238 19.60 17.19 -8.90
CA ASP A 238 19.83 17.47 -7.48
C ASP A 238 21.06 18.37 -7.30
N SER A 239 20.97 19.34 -6.40
CA SER A 239 22.11 20.21 -6.06
C SER A 239 23.23 19.42 -5.37
N GLU A 240 24.46 19.95 -5.38
CA GLU A 240 25.59 19.32 -4.70
C GLU A 240 25.32 19.09 -3.20
N THR A 241 24.63 20.06 -2.57
CA THR A 241 24.17 19.96 -1.18
C THR A 241 23.16 18.83 -0.96
N ASP A 242 22.31 18.54 -1.93
CA ASP A 242 21.31 17.45 -1.83
C ASP A 242 21.98 16.08 -1.92
N LYS A 243 22.97 15.93 -2.80
CA LYS A 243 23.76 14.69 -2.92
C LYS A 243 24.56 14.40 -1.65
N GLU A 244 25.20 15.42 -1.08
CA GLU A 244 25.91 15.31 0.18
C GLU A 244 24.98 14.92 1.33
N TYR A 245 23.79 15.49 1.40
CA TYR A 245 22.80 15.16 2.41
C TYR A 245 22.35 13.69 2.31
N ILE A 246 22.08 13.22 1.10
CA ILE A 246 21.72 11.82 0.84
C ILE A 246 22.86 10.89 1.26
N TYR A 247 24.08 11.18 0.84
CA TYR A 247 25.28 10.40 1.17
C TYR A 247 25.50 10.31 2.68
N ASN A 248 25.44 11.43 3.39
CA ASN A 248 25.62 11.48 4.84
C ASN A 248 24.52 10.69 5.57
N THR A 249 23.26 10.80 5.13
CA THR A 249 22.14 10.03 5.70
C THR A 249 22.37 8.54 5.52
N TYR A 250 22.74 8.07 4.33
CA TYR A 250 22.97 6.65 4.08
C TYR A 250 24.24 6.13 4.76
N THR A 251 25.28 6.92 4.85
CA THR A 251 26.51 6.56 5.58
C THR A 251 26.23 6.33 7.06
N GLN A 252 25.43 7.21 7.66
CA GLN A 252 24.98 7.05 9.05
C GLN A 252 24.06 5.83 9.22
N LEU A 253 23.11 5.64 8.33
CA LEU A 253 22.16 4.53 8.32
C LEU A 253 22.88 3.17 8.24
N LEU A 254 23.91 3.07 7.42
CA LEU A 254 24.64 1.83 7.15
C LEU A 254 25.84 1.59 8.09
N LYS A 255 26.10 2.50 9.03
CA LYS A 255 27.28 2.46 9.89
C LYS A 255 27.43 1.14 10.64
N ASP A 256 26.33 0.64 11.22
CA ASP A 256 26.31 -0.55 12.05
C ASP A 256 25.83 -1.80 11.28
N VAL A 257 25.66 -1.69 9.95
CA VAL A 257 25.20 -2.81 9.12
C VAL A 257 26.40 -3.64 8.67
N SER A 258 26.42 -4.90 9.05
CA SER A 258 27.41 -5.88 8.59
C SER A 258 26.91 -6.60 7.34
N PRO A 259 27.69 -6.65 6.24
CA PRO A 259 27.32 -7.39 5.03
C PRO A 259 27.05 -8.87 5.31
N LYS A 260 26.02 -9.44 4.67
CA LYS A 260 25.67 -10.86 4.78
C LYS A 260 25.99 -11.58 3.47
N GLY A 261 26.89 -12.57 3.52
CA GLY A 261 27.33 -13.31 2.34
C GLY A 261 27.98 -12.39 1.29
N ASN A 262 27.53 -12.48 0.05
CA ASN A 262 28.05 -11.67 -1.07
C ASN A 262 27.26 -10.35 -1.28
N LYS A 263 26.42 -9.94 -0.32
CA LYS A 263 25.60 -8.73 -0.42
C LYS A 263 26.35 -7.51 0.10
N SER A 264 26.07 -6.35 -0.50
CA SER A 264 26.52 -5.06 0.02
C SER A 264 25.86 -4.72 1.36
N ARG A 265 26.34 -3.70 2.05
CA ARG A 265 25.69 -3.17 3.26
C ARG A 265 24.27 -2.68 2.96
N THR A 266 24.09 -1.98 1.83
CA THR A 266 22.79 -1.47 1.39
C THR A 266 21.80 -2.60 1.12
N GLU A 267 22.21 -3.64 0.37
CA GLU A 267 21.36 -4.80 0.11
C GLU A 267 21.01 -5.57 1.39
N THR A 268 21.96 -5.71 2.31
CA THR A 268 21.70 -6.36 3.61
C THR A 268 20.68 -5.57 4.43
N TYR A 269 20.89 -4.25 4.55
CA TYR A 269 19.96 -3.36 5.25
C TYR A 269 18.54 -3.41 4.66
N GLU A 270 18.44 -3.35 3.34
CA GLU A 270 17.15 -3.42 2.67
C GLU A 270 16.43 -4.75 2.88
N ASP A 271 17.16 -5.87 2.78
CA ASP A 271 16.58 -7.20 2.96
C ASP A 271 16.11 -7.41 4.41
N ASP A 272 16.89 -6.95 5.38
CA ASP A 272 16.52 -7.00 6.80
C ASP A 272 15.29 -6.12 7.07
N SER A 273 15.27 -4.89 6.53
CA SER A 273 14.14 -3.97 6.67
C SER A 273 12.86 -4.54 6.04
N LYS A 274 12.95 -5.11 4.84
CA LYS A 274 11.84 -5.77 4.15
C LYS A 274 11.34 -7.01 4.90
N ALA A 275 12.25 -7.82 5.42
CA ALA A 275 11.89 -9.00 6.20
C ALA A 275 11.18 -8.63 7.50
N GLN A 276 11.70 -7.63 8.20
CA GLN A 276 11.12 -7.12 9.44
C GLN A 276 9.76 -6.48 9.19
N PHE A 277 9.61 -5.69 8.12
CA PHE A 277 8.34 -5.07 7.75
C PHE A 277 7.24 -6.10 7.48
N ARG A 278 7.57 -7.23 6.86
CA ARG A 278 6.61 -8.32 6.60
C ARG A 278 6.27 -9.15 7.83
N LYS A 279 7.25 -9.40 8.71
CA LYS A 279 7.10 -10.39 9.79
C LYS A 279 6.85 -9.76 11.15
N GLU A 280 7.30 -8.52 11.36
CA GLU A 280 7.32 -7.85 12.66
C GLU A 280 6.80 -6.41 12.55
N PRO A 281 5.50 -6.20 12.19
CA PRO A 281 4.93 -4.87 11.97
C PRO A 281 5.00 -3.96 13.20
N ALA A 282 5.12 -4.54 14.41
CA ALA A 282 5.33 -3.79 15.64
C ALA A 282 6.72 -3.13 15.71
N ARG A 283 7.74 -3.77 15.11
CA ARG A 283 9.13 -3.30 15.10
C ARG A 283 9.48 -2.45 13.88
N MET A 284 8.88 -2.78 12.72
CA MET A 284 9.04 -1.99 11.50
C MET A 284 7.69 -1.43 11.07
N LYS A 285 7.41 -0.21 11.50
CA LYS A 285 6.09 0.44 11.32
C LYS A 285 5.96 1.20 10.01
N LEU A 286 7.07 1.76 9.50
CA LEU A 286 7.04 2.63 8.33
C LEU A 286 8.21 2.34 7.40
N LEU A 287 7.91 2.08 6.11
CA LEU A 287 8.90 2.12 5.05
C LEU A 287 8.74 3.41 4.24
N ILE A 288 9.84 4.13 4.05
CA ILE A 288 9.89 5.33 3.23
C ILE A 288 10.56 4.96 1.91
N VAL A 289 9.84 5.14 0.81
CA VAL A 289 10.26 4.71 -0.52
C VAL A 289 10.07 5.83 -1.55
N VAL A 290 10.69 5.71 -2.71
CA VAL A 290 10.47 6.62 -3.85
C VAL A 290 9.77 5.92 -5.01
N SER A 291 10.31 4.79 -5.43
CA SER A 291 9.76 3.93 -6.49
C SER A 291 10.01 2.45 -6.22
N LYS A 292 11.05 2.14 -5.45
CA LYS A 292 11.37 0.77 -5.05
C LYS A 292 10.28 0.23 -4.14
N LEU A 293 9.99 -1.05 -4.20
CA LEU A 293 8.92 -1.76 -3.47
C LEU A 293 7.47 -1.44 -3.90
N LEU A 294 7.24 -0.46 -4.78
CA LEU A 294 5.90 -0.21 -5.32
C LEU A 294 5.45 -1.31 -6.27
N THR A 295 6.39 -2.11 -6.78
CA THR A 295 6.14 -3.26 -7.65
C THR A 295 6.76 -4.52 -7.06
N GLY A 296 6.06 -5.66 -7.13
CA GLY A 296 6.58 -6.98 -6.74
C GLY A 296 6.81 -7.19 -5.24
N PHE A 297 6.56 -6.20 -4.39
CA PHE A 297 6.72 -6.35 -2.95
C PHE A 297 5.40 -6.77 -2.30
N ASP A 298 5.41 -7.91 -1.64
CA ASP A 298 4.27 -8.46 -0.92
C ASP A 298 4.49 -8.35 0.59
N ALA A 299 3.58 -7.61 1.25
CA ALA A 299 3.59 -7.38 2.69
C ALA A 299 2.17 -7.32 3.23
N PRO A 300 1.57 -8.45 3.62
CA PRO A 300 0.21 -8.54 4.14
C PRO A 300 -0.11 -7.54 5.26
N PRO A 301 0.78 -7.28 6.26
CA PRO A 301 0.52 -6.31 7.30
C PRO A 301 0.40 -4.86 6.82
N CYS A 302 0.90 -4.54 5.60
CA CYS A 302 0.82 -3.19 5.06
C CYS A 302 -0.63 -2.78 4.83
N SER A 303 -1.10 -1.81 5.60
CA SER A 303 -2.50 -1.39 5.62
C SER A 303 -2.69 0.04 5.12
N TYR A 304 -1.66 0.87 5.19
CA TYR A 304 -1.70 2.27 4.79
C TYR A 304 -0.60 2.59 3.79
N ILE A 305 -0.95 3.33 2.75
CA ILE A 305 0.02 3.97 1.86
C ILE A 305 -0.22 5.48 1.87
N TYR A 306 0.82 6.21 2.24
CA TYR A 306 0.86 7.67 2.23
C TYR A 306 1.57 8.11 0.96
N ILE A 307 0.91 8.93 0.14
CA ILE A 307 1.43 9.34 -1.17
C ILE A 307 1.75 10.82 -1.14
N ASP A 308 3.05 11.14 -1.13
CA ASP A 308 3.62 12.48 -1.29
C ASP A 308 4.45 12.56 -2.56
N LYS A 309 3.88 12.07 -3.65
CA LYS A 309 4.50 12.04 -4.97
C LYS A 309 3.45 12.15 -6.06
N LYS A 310 3.68 13.00 -7.06
CA LYS A 310 2.84 12.98 -8.28
C LYS A 310 3.01 11.65 -8.99
N MET A 311 1.96 10.90 -9.08
CA MET A 311 1.91 9.59 -9.72
C MET A 311 0.70 9.50 -10.62
N GLN A 312 0.80 8.71 -11.68
CA GLN A 312 -0.27 8.53 -12.66
C GLN A 312 -0.34 7.07 -13.13
N ASP A 313 -1.50 6.69 -13.63
CA ASP A 313 -1.75 5.45 -14.35
C ASP A 313 -1.20 4.20 -13.64
N HIS A 314 -0.49 3.41 -14.40
CA HIS A 314 0.13 2.16 -14.01
C HIS A 314 0.97 2.22 -12.72
N THR A 315 1.81 3.25 -12.56
CA THR A 315 2.68 3.36 -11.37
C THR A 315 1.85 3.61 -10.10
N LEU A 316 0.80 4.42 -10.23
CA LEU A 316 -0.12 4.70 -9.13
C LEU A 316 -0.92 3.44 -8.75
N PHE A 317 -1.48 2.72 -9.75
CA PHE A 317 -2.21 1.48 -9.50
C PHE A 317 -1.34 0.43 -8.81
N GLN A 318 -0.10 0.24 -9.25
CA GLN A 318 0.84 -0.68 -8.61
C GLN A 318 1.15 -0.31 -7.16
N ALA A 319 1.26 0.99 -6.87
CA ALA A 319 1.50 1.47 -5.50
C ALA A 319 0.30 1.19 -4.59
N ILE A 320 -0.92 1.53 -5.02
CA ILE A 320 -2.12 1.35 -4.20
C ILE A 320 -2.44 -0.13 -3.93
N CYS A 321 -2.13 -1.02 -4.88
CA CYS A 321 -2.27 -2.47 -4.69
C CYS A 321 -1.26 -3.08 -3.68
N ARG A 322 -0.41 -2.29 -3.05
CA ARG A 322 0.46 -2.80 -1.95
C ARG A 322 -0.29 -2.97 -0.65
N VAL A 323 -1.38 -2.22 -0.44
CA VAL A 323 -2.12 -2.21 0.84
C VAL A 323 -3.36 -3.09 0.86
N ASN A 324 -3.78 -3.64 -0.28
CA ASN A 324 -5.00 -4.45 -0.38
C ASN A 324 -4.80 -5.95 -0.14
N ARG A 325 -3.61 -6.39 0.24
CA ARG A 325 -3.32 -7.81 0.51
C ARG A 325 -4.09 -8.32 1.72
N LEU A 326 -4.51 -9.58 1.66
CA LEU A 326 -5.11 -10.27 2.80
C LEU A 326 -4.11 -10.38 3.94
N ASP A 327 -4.62 -10.26 5.13
CA ASP A 327 -3.89 -10.46 6.39
C ASP A 327 -4.88 -10.99 7.44
N THR A 328 -4.62 -10.77 8.71
CA THR A 328 -5.52 -11.14 9.80
C THR A 328 -6.90 -10.50 9.68
N ASP A 329 -7.93 -11.09 10.32
CA ASP A 329 -9.35 -10.69 10.21
C ASP A 329 -9.63 -9.23 10.57
N ASP A 330 -8.73 -8.57 11.28
CA ASP A 330 -8.84 -7.16 11.64
C ASP A 330 -8.39 -6.19 10.53
N LYS A 331 -7.93 -6.70 9.37
CA LYS A 331 -7.68 -5.90 8.18
C LYS A 331 -8.91 -5.89 7.28
N ASP A 332 -9.64 -4.80 7.32
CA ASP A 332 -10.86 -4.64 6.53
C ASP A 332 -10.59 -4.07 5.15
N TYR A 333 -9.69 -3.10 5.05
CA TYR A 333 -9.37 -2.35 3.83
C TYR A 333 -7.88 -2.09 3.69
N GLY A 334 -7.46 -1.76 2.46
CA GLY A 334 -6.24 -1.04 2.20
C GLY A 334 -6.52 0.47 2.15
N TYR A 335 -5.76 1.28 2.86
CA TYR A 335 -5.98 2.72 2.98
C TYR A 335 -4.98 3.50 2.14
N ILE A 336 -5.49 4.39 1.29
CA ILE A 336 -4.71 5.32 0.47
C ILE A 336 -4.87 6.70 1.08
N VAL A 337 -3.79 7.25 1.61
CA VAL A 337 -3.75 8.63 2.11
C VAL A 337 -2.94 9.47 1.14
N ASP A 338 -3.57 10.48 0.57
CA ASP A 338 -3.02 11.27 -0.53
C ASP A 338 -2.83 12.72 -0.14
N TYR A 339 -1.58 13.19 -0.23
CA TYR A 339 -1.17 14.57 0.02
C TYR A 339 -0.96 15.41 -1.26
N MET A 340 -1.28 14.84 -2.45
CA MET A 340 -0.98 15.42 -3.76
C MET A 340 -2.22 15.69 -4.62
N GLU A 341 -3.42 15.53 -4.02
CA GLU A 341 -4.70 15.73 -4.72
C GLU A 341 -4.85 14.84 -5.97
N LEU A 342 -4.48 13.55 -5.84
CA LEU A 342 -4.48 12.58 -6.94
C LEU A 342 -5.82 11.88 -7.15
N PHE A 343 -6.91 12.31 -6.50
CA PHE A 343 -8.19 11.59 -6.50
C PHE A 343 -8.66 11.23 -7.92
N GLY A 344 -8.65 12.18 -8.84
CA GLY A 344 -8.96 11.92 -10.24
C GLY A 344 -8.06 10.86 -10.88
N ASN A 345 -6.74 10.97 -10.65
CA ASN A 345 -5.76 10.02 -11.18
C ASN A 345 -5.92 8.62 -10.57
N VAL A 346 -6.29 8.52 -9.28
CA VAL A 346 -6.55 7.24 -8.60
C VAL A 346 -7.80 6.60 -9.17
N THR A 347 -8.87 7.38 -9.32
CA THR A 347 -10.14 6.93 -9.93
C THR A 347 -9.90 6.48 -11.36
N ASP A 348 -9.22 7.27 -12.17
CA ASP A 348 -8.90 6.94 -13.56
C ASP A 348 -8.04 5.68 -13.64
N ALA A 349 -7.01 5.54 -12.78
CA ALA A 349 -6.17 4.35 -12.77
C ALA A 349 -6.97 3.09 -12.41
N ILE A 350 -7.85 3.15 -11.41
CA ILE A 350 -8.71 2.01 -11.05
C ILE A 350 -9.69 1.71 -12.19
N ASN A 351 -10.36 2.72 -12.74
CA ASN A 351 -11.33 2.54 -13.83
C ASN A 351 -10.69 1.93 -15.06
N VAL A 352 -9.51 2.39 -15.47
CA VAL A 352 -8.75 1.83 -16.60
C VAL A 352 -8.51 0.33 -16.41
N TYR A 353 -8.10 -0.08 -15.21
CA TYR A 353 -7.80 -1.50 -14.93
C TYR A 353 -9.00 -2.37 -14.54
N THR A 354 -10.19 -1.78 -14.47
CA THR A 354 -11.44 -2.51 -14.19
C THR A 354 -12.38 -2.54 -15.38
N SER A 355 -12.42 -1.51 -16.23
CA SER A 355 -13.41 -1.34 -17.30
C SER A 355 -12.92 -1.68 -18.72
N GLU A 356 -11.65 -1.37 -19.06
CA GLU A 356 -11.19 -1.41 -20.45
C GLU A 356 -10.82 -2.81 -20.99
N LEU A 357 -10.95 -3.86 -20.19
CA LEU A 357 -10.69 -5.23 -20.63
C LEU A 357 -11.87 -5.85 -21.41
N ASP A 358 -13.02 -5.22 -21.41
CA ASP A 358 -14.19 -5.64 -22.18
C ASP A 358 -14.43 -4.70 -23.36
N SER A 359 -13.64 -4.84 -24.43
CA SER A 359 -13.81 -4.07 -25.66
C SER A 359 -15.03 -4.46 -26.53
N GLU A 360 -15.95 -5.26 -26.00
CA GLU A 360 -17.21 -5.61 -26.64
C GLU A 360 -18.41 -5.24 -25.73
N GLY A 361 -18.76 -3.95 -25.69
CA GLY A 361 -20.16 -3.58 -25.45
C GLY A 361 -20.57 -2.89 -24.15
N PHE A 362 -19.65 -2.44 -23.28
CA PHE A 362 -20.03 -1.62 -22.13
C PHE A 362 -19.57 -0.17 -22.26
N THR A 363 -20.47 0.77 -22.01
CA THR A 363 -20.17 2.20 -21.98
C THR A 363 -19.48 2.58 -20.68
N ARG A 364 -18.65 3.63 -20.74
CA ARG A 364 -17.86 4.19 -19.61
C ARG A 364 -18.72 4.52 -18.37
N GLU A 365 -20.03 4.65 -18.53
CA GLU A 365 -21.01 5.01 -17.50
C GLU A 365 -21.49 3.80 -16.66
N GLU A 366 -21.28 2.56 -17.12
CA GLU A 366 -21.79 1.36 -16.44
C GLU A 366 -20.76 0.69 -15.50
N VAL A 367 -19.51 1.15 -15.50
CA VAL A 367 -18.43 0.59 -14.65
C VAL A 367 -17.79 1.69 -13.80
N GLU A 368 -18.58 2.39 -13.01
CA GLU A 368 -18.04 3.19 -11.91
C GLU A 368 -17.58 2.25 -10.79
N VAL A 369 -16.29 1.92 -10.79
CA VAL A 369 -15.64 1.53 -9.55
C VAL A 369 -15.48 2.82 -8.73
N GLN A 370 -16.50 3.14 -7.98
CA GLN A 370 -16.43 4.24 -7.03
C GLN A 370 -15.39 3.91 -5.99
N LEU A 371 -14.31 4.67 -5.96
CA LEU A 371 -13.51 4.80 -4.76
C LEU A 371 -14.46 5.23 -3.66
N LYS A 372 -14.65 4.34 -2.71
CA LYS A 372 -15.61 4.57 -1.65
C LYS A 372 -15.04 5.65 -0.74
N ASP A 373 -15.81 6.69 -0.51
CA ASP A 373 -15.49 7.70 0.48
C ASP A 373 -15.35 7.03 1.85
N ARG A 374 -14.14 7.05 2.41
CA ARG A 374 -13.82 6.43 3.70
C ARG A 374 -14.79 6.85 4.78
N LEU A 375 -15.08 8.14 4.88
CA LEU A 375 -15.92 8.66 5.95
C LEU A 375 -17.36 8.21 5.82
N LYS A 376 -17.90 8.23 4.60
CA LYS A 376 -19.28 7.78 4.32
C LYS A 376 -19.44 6.31 4.69
N ILE A 377 -18.53 5.44 4.23
CA ILE A 377 -18.62 4.01 4.49
C ILE A 377 -18.35 3.68 5.96
N ALA A 378 -17.39 4.36 6.60
CA ALA A 378 -17.13 4.16 8.01
C ALA A 378 -18.35 4.57 8.86
N LYS A 379 -19.08 5.62 8.44
CA LYS A 379 -20.36 6.05 9.03
C LYS A 379 -21.42 4.96 8.88
N ASP A 380 -21.66 4.51 7.66
CA ASP A 380 -22.67 3.49 7.36
C ASP A 380 -22.34 2.18 8.10
N ARG A 381 -21.09 1.80 8.15
CA ARG A 381 -20.63 0.61 8.86
C ARG A 381 -20.83 0.69 10.37
N LEU A 382 -20.55 1.84 11.00
CA LEU A 382 -20.80 2.04 12.42
C LEU A 382 -22.30 1.93 12.74
N MET A 383 -23.15 2.57 11.94
CA MET A 383 -24.59 2.50 12.09
C MET A 383 -25.11 1.06 11.95
N THR A 384 -24.70 0.35 10.90
CA THR A 384 -25.09 -1.05 10.67
C THR A 384 -24.61 -1.97 11.80
N ALA A 385 -23.39 -1.78 12.30
CA ALA A 385 -22.86 -2.57 13.38
C ALA A 385 -23.62 -2.32 14.70
N MET A 386 -24.01 -1.09 14.98
CA MET A 386 -24.84 -0.73 16.12
C MET A 386 -26.22 -1.38 16.02
N GLU A 387 -26.92 -1.23 14.90
CA GLU A 387 -28.22 -1.85 14.64
C GLU A 387 -28.16 -3.39 14.81
N THR A 388 -27.06 -4.01 14.38
CA THR A 388 -26.86 -5.46 14.52
C THR A 388 -26.76 -5.87 15.99
N VAL A 389 -26.03 -5.12 16.81
CA VAL A 389 -25.94 -5.39 18.26
C VAL A 389 -27.29 -5.17 18.92
N GLU A 390 -27.98 -4.09 18.61
CA GLU A 390 -29.33 -3.79 19.12
C GLU A 390 -30.33 -4.90 18.77
N SER A 391 -30.31 -5.37 17.52
CA SER A 391 -31.18 -6.46 17.06
C SER A 391 -30.95 -7.78 17.81
N ILE A 392 -29.68 -8.14 18.05
CA ILE A 392 -29.32 -9.35 18.82
C ILE A 392 -29.82 -9.22 20.27
N CYS A 393 -29.82 -8.02 20.83
CA CYS A 393 -30.26 -7.71 22.20
C CYS A 393 -31.77 -7.40 22.29
N GLU A 394 -32.51 -7.37 21.19
CA GLU A 394 -33.92 -7.01 21.20
C GLU A 394 -34.75 -7.92 22.09
N ASN A 395 -34.50 -9.22 22.06
CA ASN A 395 -35.23 -10.25 22.78
C ASN A 395 -34.84 -10.37 24.28
N VAL A 396 -33.95 -9.52 24.78
CA VAL A 396 -33.64 -9.48 26.21
C VAL A 396 -34.83 -8.88 26.96
N SER A 397 -35.32 -9.57 27.97
CA SER A 397 -36.53 -9.16 28.75
C SER A 397 -36.33 -7.83 29.46
N PRO A 398 -37.35 -6.96 29.51
CA PRO A 398 -37.31 -5.76 30.36
C PRO A 398 -37.16 -6.12 31.85
N PRO A 399 -36.45 -5.31 32.65
CA PRO A 399 -35.95 -3.95 32.37
C PRO A 399 -34.62 -3.85 31.63
N LYS A 400 -34.10 -4.95 31.08
CA LYS A 400 -32.79 -5.01 30.38
C LYS A 400 -31.62 -4.65 31.31
N ALA A 401 -31.69 -5.13 32.56
CA ALA A 401 -30.59 -5.04 33.50
C ALA A 401 -29.48 -6.06 33.16
N GLN A 402 -28.31 -5.93 33.75
CA GLN A 402 -27.17 -6.80 33.47
C GLN A 402 -27.50 -8.30 33.62
N LEU A 403 -28.31 -8.67 34.62
CA LEU A 403 -28.71 -10.06 34.83
C LEU A 403 -29.62 -10.58 33.71
N ASP A 404 -30.48 -9.73 33.12
CA ASP A 404 -31.37 -10.12 32.04
C ASP A 404 -30.58 -10.51 30.78
N TYR A 405 -29.49 -9.78 30.50
CA TYR A 405 -28.55 -10.16 29.42
C TYR A 405 -27.84 -11.49 29.71
N ILE A 406 -27.37 -11.68 30.95
CA ILE A 406 -26.73 -12.94 31.37
C ILE A 406 -27.69 -14.10 31.16
N HIS A 407 -28.92 -13.97 31.67
CA HIS A 407 -29.93 -15.03 31.56
C HIS A 407 -30.28 -15.32 30.08
N TYR A 408 -30.41 -14.31 29.24
CA TYR A 408 -30.76 -14.49 27.85
C TYR A 408 -29.62 -15.17 27.05
N PHE A 409 -28.36 -14.78 27.28
CA PHE A 409 -27.22 -15.26 26.53
C PHE A 409 -26.52 -16.48 27.14
N CYS A 410 -26.72 -16.75 28.41
CA CYS A 410 -26.06 -17.85 29.11
C CYS A 410 -27.04 -18.92 29.63
N GLY A 411 -28.30 -18.55 29.90
CA GLY A 411 -29.20 -19.37 30.72
C GLY A 411 -28.76 -19.39 32.18
N ASN A 412 -28.91 -20.53 32.84
CA ASN A 412 -28.34 -20.72 34.18
C ASN A 412 -26.81 -20.95 34.04
N THR A 413 -26.03 -20.00 34.55
CA THR A 413 -24.56 -20.05 34.46
C THR A 413 -23.91 -21.18 35.24
N GLU A 414 -24.64 -21.81 36.20
CA GLU A 414 -24.18 -22.95 36.97
C GLU A 414 -24.47 -24.29 36.24
N ASN A 415 -25.29 -24.24 35.17
CA ASN A 415 -25.64 -25.42 34.37
C ASN A 415 -24.84 -25.48 33.08
N PRO A 416 -23.90 -26.44 32.89
CA PRO A 416 -23.11 -26.57 31.68
C PRO A 416 -23.94 -26.82 30.40
N ASP A 417 -25.10 -27.49 30.51
CA ASP A 417 -25.97 -27.76 29.39
C ASP A 417 -26.67 -26.49 28.90
N ASP A 418 -27.08 -25.60 29.77
CA ASP A 418 -27.62 -24.29 29.43
C ASP A 418 -26.57 -23.41 28.74
N LEU A 419 -25.36 -23.40 29.25
CA LEU A 419 -24.24 -22.68 28.65
C LEU A 419 -23.96 -23.20 27.24
N LYS A 420 -23.97 -24.50 27.05
CA LYS A 420 -23.75 -25.12 25.71
C LYS A 420 -24.93 -24.83 24.78
N ALA A 421 -26.17 -24.94 25.24
CA ALA A 421 -27.35 -24.65 24.44
C ALA A 421 -27.43 -23.21 23.95
N ASN A 422 -26.89 -22.24 24.70
CA ASN A 422 -26.88 -20.83 24.36
C ASN A 422 -25.53 -20.33 23.75
N GLU A 423 -24.59 -21.24 23.44
CA GLU A 423 -23.28 -20.88 22.90
C GLU A 423 -23.40 -20.06 21.58
N PHE A 424 -24.31 -20.45 20.69
CA PHE A 424 -24.53 -19.75 19.43
C PHE A 424 -24.95 -18.29 19.63
N LYS A 425 -25.77 -17.97 20.67
CA LYS A 425 -26.17 -16.60 21.00
C LYS A 425 -24.97 -15.78 21.45
N ARG A 426 -24.14 -16.34 22.32
CA ARG A 426 -22.92 -15.69 22.81
C ARG A 426 -21.93 -15.44 21.68
N MET A 427 -21.73 -16.43 20.80
CA MET A 427 -20.84 -16.27 19.65
C MET A 427 -21.34 -15.18 18.69
N ALA A 428 -22.66 -15.11 18.44
CA ALA A 428 -23.25 -14.05 17.64
C ALA A 428 -23.03 -12.67 18.28
N LEU A 429 -23.30 -12.55 19.58
CA LEU A 429 -23.07 -11.32 20.33
C LEU A 429 -21.59 -10.89 20.31
N TYR A 430 -20.67 -11.80 20.60
CA TYR A 430 -19.24 -11.49 20.61
C TYR A 430 -18.74 -11.03 19.25
N LYS A 431 -19.17 -11.70 18.17
CA LYS A 431 -18.84 -11.30 16.80
C LYS A 431 -19.34 -9.89 16.50
N SER A 432 -20.59 -9.60 16.81
CA SER A 432 -21.20 -8.29 16.55
C SER A 432 -20.58 -7.17 17.39
N ILE A 433 -20.24 -7.43 18.65
CA ILE A 433 -19.52 -6.47 19.50
C ILE A 433 -18.12 -6.19 18.95
N VAL A 434 -17.40 -7.21 18.49
CA VAL A 434 -16.08 -7.01 17.88
C VAL A 434 -16.18 -6.16 16.60
N GLU A 435 -17.19 -6.41 15.77
CA GLU A 435 -17.44 -5.61 14.57
C GLU A 435 -17.79 -4.16 14.92
N TYR A 436 -18.63 -3.95 15.93
CA TYR A 436 -18.97 -2.62 16.44
C TYR A 436 -17.74 -1.86 16.97
N ILE A 437 -16.94 -2.49 17.82
CA ILE A 437 -15.72 -1.87 18.37
C ILE A 437 -14.76 -1.48 17.25
N ARG A 438 -14.62 -2.33 16.23
CA ARG A 438 -13.77 -2.04 15.05
C ARG A 438 -14.31 -0.85 14.24
N ALA A 439 -15.61 -0.85 13.95
CA ALA A 439 -16.27 0.24 13.23
C ALA A 439 -16.12 1.57 13.99
N TYR A 440 -16.37 1.56 15.29
CA TYR A 440 -16.20 2.70 16.18
C TYR A 440 -14.74 3.20 16.19
N ALA A 441 -13.77 2.31 16.38
CA ALA A 441 -12.36 2.66 16.43
C ALA A 441 -11.86 3.29 15.12
N ASN A 442 -12.43 2.90 13.97
CA ASN A 442 -12.05 3.41 12.67
C ASN A 442 -12.54 4.84 12.38
N ILE A 443 -13.59 5.30 13.05
CA ILE A 443 -14.24 6.59 12.75
C ILE A 443 -14.20 7.60 13.90
N LYS A 444 -13.97 7.14 15.14
CA LYS A 444 -14.07 8.01 16.32
C LYS A 444 -13.19 9.26 16.28
N ALA A 445 -12.05 9.20 15.60
CA ALA A 445 -11.15 10.33 15.45
C ALA A 445 -11.68 11.38 14.45
N ASP A 446 -12.66 11.00 13.61
CA ASP A 446 -13.19 11.81 12.54
C ASP A 446 -14.67 12.19 12.77
N PHE A 447 -15.22 12.00 13.96
CA PHE A 447 -16.65 12.28 14.25
C PHE A 447 -17.08 13.70 13.90
N ALA A 448 -16.20 14.69 14.07
CA ALA A 448 -16.48 16.07 13.70
C ALA A 448 -16.75 16.26 12.19
N GLU A 449 -16.14 15.42 11.34
CA GLU A 449 -16.28 15.48 9.88
C GLU A 449 -17.43 14.63 9.36
N THR A 450 -17.98 13.72 10.18
CA THR A 450 -19.05 12.80 9.77
C THR A 450 -20.44 13.41 9.77
N GLY A 451 -20.61 14.58 10.40
CA GLY A 451 -21.92 15.22 10.58
C GLY A 451 -22.84 14.49 11.55
N PHE A 452 -22.32 13.60 12.42
CA PHE A 452 -23.11 13.05 13.53
C PHE A 452 -23.45 14.14 14.55
N SER A 453 -24.68 14.11 15.06
CA SER A 453 -25.08 14.95 16.19
C SER A 453 -24.45 14.48 17.50
N ASP A 454 -24.29 15.38 18.46
CA ASP A 454 -23.78 15.03 19.81
C ASP A 454 -24.59 13.91 20.47
N LYS A 455 -25.90 13.86 20.22
CA LYS A 455 -26.78 12.80 20.70
C LYS A 455 -26.37 11.43 20.13
N GLN A 456 -26.09 11.36 18.83
CA GLN A 456 -25.64 10.11 18.19
C GLN A 456 -24.24 9.71 18.68
N ILE A 457 -23.33 10.67 18.80
CA ILE A 457 -21.99 10.41 19.34
C ILE A 457 -22.07 9.82 20.76
N ASN A 458 -22.96 10.37 21.60
CA ASN A 458 -23.16 9.84 22.95
C ASN A 458 -23.81 8.44 22.97
N GLN A 459 -24.57 8.07 21.95
CA GLN A 459 -25.11 6.71 21.81
C GLN A 459 -24.02 5.68 21.43
N PHE A 460 -22.97 6.12 20.78
CA PHE A 460 -21.85 5.25 20.38
C PHE A 460 -20.86 4.97 21.53
N HIS A 461 -20.94 5.69 22.64
CA HIS A 461 -20.12 5.51 23.86
C HIS A 461 -20.74 4.54 24.84
#